data_dededb13739f5ec645b56c849f68a674
#
_entry.id   dededb13739f5ec645b56c849f68a674
#
_cell.length_a   1.000
_cell.length_b   1.000
_cell.length_c   1.000
_cell.angle_alpha   90.00
_cell.angle_beta   90.00
_cell.angle_gamma   90.00
#
_symmetry.space_group_name_H-M   'P 1'
#
loop_
_entity.id
_entity.type
_entity.pdbx_description
1 polymer ?
#
loop_
_entity_poly.entity_id
_entity_poly.type
_entity_poly.pdbx_seq_one_letter_code
_entity_poly.pdbx_strand_id
1 'polypeptide(L)'
;NSLPAKGELSVSSIHVYTSAAANYLPKVQVLFDSLETHHPDWQRHLLLVEDWPQDAVSNLKLNASTTQLKDLDIPNWRPWAFCHSIVELCTAVKPFMLKQLLEREDCGAVIYLDPDIRVFSVLQEVTTALSQHSVLLTPHQCSPETTLAGVMSNEFTSLRYGTYNLGFIGVRSCPSGHQFAQWWAQRAYRFNRDDVGNGLFTDQRWMDLVPG
;
A
#
# COMPACT_ATOMS: atom_id res chain seq x y z
N ASN A 1 14.94 2.66 37.73
CA ASN A 1 14.99 3.08 36.32
C ASN A 1 13.83 2.41 35.59
N SER A 2 12.68 3.11 35.54
CA SER A 2 11.52 2.70 34.75
C SER A 2 11.80 3.03 33.28
N LEU A 3 11.72 2.02 32.41
CA LEU A 3 11.71 2.19 30.96
C LEU A 3 10.49 3.06 30.58
N PRO A 4 10.62 3.98 29.63
CA PRO A 4 9.48 4.76 29.19
C PRO A 4 8.41 3.83 28.59
N ALA A 5 7.14 4.09 28.90
CA ALA A 5 6.00 3.38 28.36
C ALA A 5 6.07 3.42 26.82
N LYS A 6 5.84 2.25 26.18
CA LYS A 6 5.71 2.16 24.73
C LYS A 6 4.58 3.07 24.30
N GLY A 7 4.91 4.11 23.51
CA GLY A 7 3.93 5.07 23.05
C GLY A 7 2.81 4.37 22.27
N GLU A 8 1.58 4.50 22.72
CA GLU A 8 0.40 4.15 21.95
C GLU A 8 0.36 5.05 20.72
N LEU A 9 0.15 4.48 19.54
CA LEU A 9 -0.14 5.26 18.34
C LEU A 9 -1.44 6.04 18.59
N SER A 10 -1.38 7.37 18.54
CA SER A 10 -2.61 8.16 18.59
C SER A 10 -3.45 7.86 17.34
N VAL A 11 -4.77 7.78 17.47
CA VAL A 11 -5.69 7.53 16.36
C VAL A 11 -5.53 8.57 15.24
N SER A 12 -5.13 9.80 15.59
CA SER A 12 -4.86 10.89 14.64
C SER A 12 -3.56 10.74 13.82
N SER A 13 -2.78 9.70 14.04
CA SER A 13 -1.49 9.50 13.36
C SER A 13 -1.50 8.44 12.27
N ILE A 14 -2.65 7.86 11.92
CA ILE A 14 -2.76 6.85 10.87
C ILE A 14 -3.15 7.49 9.54
N HIS A 15 -2.33 7.26 8.54
CA HIS A 15 -2.57 7.66 7.16
C HIS A 15 -2.92 6.43 6.31
N VAL A 16 -4.05 6.49 5.60
CA VAL A 16 -4.46 5.43 4.66
C VAL A 16 -4.38 5.98 3.25
N TYR A 17 -3.80 5.22 2.34
CA TYR A 17 -3.77 5.60 0.95
C TYR A 17 -4.14 4.46 0.01
N THR A 18 -4.59 4.84 -1.17
CA THR A 18 -4.78 3.94 -2.32
C THR A 18 -4.19 4.56 -3.58
N SER A 19 -3.76 3.74 -4.52
CA SER A 19 -3.29 4.16 -5.85
C SER A 19 -4.28 3.72 -6.92
N ALA A 20 -4.69 4.62 -7.79
CA ALA A 20 -5.71 4.33 -8.77
C ALA A 20 -5.55 5.17 -10.05
N ALA A 21 -6.01 4.63 -11.17
CA ALA A 21 -6.36 5.39 -12.37
C ALA A 21 -7.81 5.88 -12.27
N ALA A 22 -8.18 6.85 -13.09
CA ALA A 22 -9.47 7.54 -13.02
C ALA A 22 -10.70 6.62 -13.13
N ASN A 23 -10.60 5.56 -13.91
CA ASN A 23 -11.69 4.58 -14.06
C ASN A 23 -12.02 3.82 -12.76
N TYR A 24 -11.13 3.87 -11.75
CA TYR A 24 -11.35 3.27 -10.42
C TYR A 24 -11.93 4.25 -9.38
N LEU A 25 -12.07 5.53 -9.69
CA LEU A 25 -12.58 6.53 -8.75
C LEU A 25 -13.92 6.15 -8.07
N PRO A 26 -14.89 5.53 -8.76
CA PRO A 26 -16.11 5.06 -8.08
C PRO A 26 -15.84 4.01 -7.00
N LYS A 27 -14.85 3.13 -7.18
CA LYS A 27 -14.45 2.15 -6.15
C LYS A 27 -13.70 2.83 -4.99
N VAL A 28 -12.80 3.77 -5.32
CA VAL A 28 -12.09 4.60 -4.32
C VAL A 28 -13.08 5.32 -3.41
N GLN A 29 -14.19 5.84 -3.97
CA GLN A 29 -15.25 6.47 -3.18
C GLN A 29 -15.82 5.48 -2.15
N VAL A 30 -16.15 4.25 -2.56
CA VAL A 30 -16.68 3.23 -1.66
C VAL A 30 -15.68 2.88 -0.55
N LEU A 31 -14.39 2.78 -0.88
CA LEU A 31 -13.32 2.57 0.11
C LEU A 31 -13.30 3.70 1.14
N PHE A 32 -13.25 4.97 0.67
CA PHE A 32 -13.11 6.12 1.55
C PHE A 32 -14.37 6.38 2.40
N ASP A 33 -15.58 6.15 1.85
CA ASP A 33 -16.83 6.22 2.61
C ASP A 33 -16.86 5.18 3.74
N SER A 34 -16.36 3.97 3.47
CA SER A 34 -16.28 2.91 4.47
C SER A 34 -15.23 3.22 5.54
N LEU A 35 -14.09 3.79 5.16
CA LEU A 35 -13.07 4.27 6.11
C LEU A 35 -13.61 5.42 6.96
N GLU A 36 -14.32 6.38 6.38
CA GLU A 36 -14.94 7.48 7.13
C GLU A 36 -15.94 6.96 8.17
N THR A 37 -16.69 5.92 7.82
CA THR A 37 -17.67 5.31 8.74
C THR A 37 -17.02 4.63 9.94
N HIS A 38 -15.91 3.91 9.73
CA HIS A 38 -15.30 3.09 10.77
C HIS A 38 -14.05 3.71 11.41
N HIS A 39 -13.39 4.63 10.71
CA HIS A 39 -12.15 5.32 11.10
C HIS A 39 -12.18 6.80 10.70
N PRO A 40 -13.10 7.61 11.25
CA PRO A 40 -13.26 9.02 10.85
C PRO A 40 -11.99 9.85 11.07
N ASP A 41 -11.17 9.48 12.06
CA ASP A 41 -9.94 10.20 12.42
C ASP A 41 -8.73 9.82 11.55
N TRP A 42 -8.84 8.78 10.69
CA TRP A 42 -7.75 8.40 9.81
C TRP A 42 -7.66 9.33 8.61
N GLN A 43 -6.45 9.71 8.25
CA GLN A 43 -6.19 10.58 7.11
C GLN A 43 -6.18 9.77 5.81
N ARG A 44 -7.07 10.12 4.88
CA ARG A 44 -7.26 9.41 3.60
C ARG A 44 -6.52 10.13 2.48
N HIS A 45 -5.81 9.37 1.65
CA HIS A 45 -5.03 9.88 0.53
C HIS A 45 -5.29 9.06 -0.73
N LEU A 46 -5.58 9.76 -1.83
CA LEU A 46 -5.61 9.18 -3.16
C LEU A 46 -4.32 9.50 -3.89
N LEU A 47 -3.63 8.48 -4.39
CA LEU A 47 -2.59 8.63 -5.39
C LEU A 47 -3.19 8.38 -6.78
N LEU A 48 -3.37 9.46 -7.55
CA LEU A 48 -3.85 9.40 -8.91
C LEU A 48 -2.65 9.22 -9.86
N VAL A 49 -2.61 8.10 -10.60
CA VAL A 49 -1.46 7.77 -11.47
C VAL A 49 -1.47 8.50 -12.82
N GLU A 50 -2.50 9.32 -13.06
CA GLU A 50 -2.66 10.14 -14.25
C GLU A 50 -2.32 11.61 -13.95
N ASP A 51 -1.93 12.35 -14.99
CA ASP A 51 -1.65 13.79 -14.90
C ASP A 51 -2.91 14.58 -15.28
N TRP A 52 -3.68 14.97 -14.28
CA TRP A 52 -4.90 15.75 -14.45
C TRP A 52 -4.64 17.25 -14.21
N PRO A 53 -5.42 18.14 -14.87
CA PRO A 53 -5.45 19.55 -14.52
C PRO A 53 -5.84 19.73 -13.04
N GLN A 54 -5.22 20.72 -12.38
CA GLN A 54 -5.40 20.90 -10.93
C GLN A 54 -6.85 21.24 -10.56
N ASP A 55 -7.57 21.95 -11.41
CA ASP A 55 -8.98 22.25 -11.23
C ASP A 55 -9.86 20.98 -11.28
N ALA A 56 -9.53 20.02 -12.16
CA ALA A 56 -10.22 18.73 -12.21
C ALA A 56 -9.96 17.92 -10.94
N VAL A 57 -8.72 17.90 -10.44
CA VAL A 57 -8.37 17.22 -9.17
C VAL A 57 -9.10 17.87 -7.99
N SER A 58 -9.14 19.21 -7.93
CA SER A 58 -9.81 19.94 -6.85
C SER A 58 -11.34 19.74 -6.86
N ASN A 59 -11.92 19.36 -8.01
CA ASN A 59 -13.34 19.05 -8.13
C ASN A 59 -13.70 17.61 -7.79
N LEU A 60 -12.72 16.75 -7.47
CA LEU A 60 -13.00 15.40 -6.94
C LEU A 60 -13.66 15.54 -5.57
N LYS A 61 -14.90 15.07 -5.45
CA LYS A 61 -15.68 15.11 -4.20
C LYS A 61 -15.31 13.92 -3.29
N LEU A 62 -14.01 13.65 -3.16
CA LEU A 62 -13.49 12.65 -2.25
C LEU A 62 -13.11 13.34 -0.93
N ASN A 63 -13.52 12.77 0.19
CA ASN A 63 -13.03 13.22 1.51
C ASN A 63 -11.61 12.68 1.75
N ALA A 64 -10.66 13.13 0.94
CA ALA A 64 -9.26 12.69 0.93
C ALA A 64 -8.35 13.73 0.28
N SER A 65 -7.09 13.72 0.67
CA SER A 65 -6.04 14.48 -0.04
C SER A 65 -5.65 13.72 -1.31
N THR A 66 -5.54 14.40 -2.43
CA THR A 66 -5.12 13.80 -3.70
C THR A 66 -3.70 14.23 -4.05
N THR A 67 -2.84 13.24 -4.30
CA THR A 67 -1.48 13.40 -4.84
C THR A 67 -1.47 12.84 -6.25
N GLN A 68 -0.84 13.51 -7.20
CA GLN A 68 -0.67 12.98 -8.55
C GLN A 68 0.71 12.35 -8.72
N LEU A 69 0.86 11.46 -9.68
CA LEU A 69 2.13 10.81 -9.98
C LEU A 69 3.29 11.81 -10.13
N LYS A 70 3.06 12.96 -10.77
CA LYS A 70 4.06 14.02 -10.98
C LYS A 70 4.57 14.68 -9.70
N ASP A 71 3.81 14.56 -8.60
CA ASP A 71 4.10 15.16 -7.30
C ASP A 71 4.92 14.23 -6.39
N LEU A 72 5.20 13.01 -6.87
CA LEU A 72 6.06 12.04 -6.18
C LEU A 72 7.54 12.26 -6.52
N ASP A 73 8.41 12.01 -5.58
CA ASP A 73 9.88 12.01 -5.77
C ASP A 73 10.33 10.77 -6.57
N ILE A 74 9.99 10.75 -7.87
CA ILE A 74 10.40 9.69 -8.80
C ILE A 74 11.30 10.31 -9.88
N PRO A 75 12.58 9.91 -9.95
CA PRO A 75 13.49 10.43 -10.97
C PRO A 75 12.97 10.14 -12.38
N ASN A 76 12.94 11.17 -13.23
CA ASN A 76 12.47 11.06 -14.62
C ASN A 76 11.10 10.37 -14.74
N TRP A 77 10.15 10.75 -13.89
CA TRP A 77 8.86 10.07 -13.74
C TRP A 77 8.09 9.85 -15.05
N ARG A 78 8.11 10.80 -16.02
CA ARG A 78 7.38 10.65 -17.28
C ARG A 78 7.86 9.50 -18.16
N PRO A 79 9.15 9.42 -18.57
CA PRO A 79 9.64 8.24 -19.30
C PRO A 79 9.57 6.97 -18.47
N TRP A 80 9.78 7.04 -17.13
CA TRP A 80 9.61 5.89 -16.25
C TRP A 80 8.17 5.37 -16.25
N ALA A 81 7.16 6.23 -16.09
CA ALA A 81 5.76 5.85 -16.13
C ALA A 81 5.36 5.24 -17.48
N PHE A 82 5.88 5.79 -18.59
CA PHE A 82 5.60 5.29 -19.94
C PHE A 82 6.08 3.86 -20.19
N CYS A 83 7.06 3.38 -19.41
CA CYS A 83 7.58 2.01 -19.51
C CYS A 83 6.70 0.96 -18.80
N HIS A 84 5.61 1.36 -18.12
CA HIS A 84 4.73 0.49 -17.38
C HIS A 84 3.36 0.37 -18.04
N SER A 85 2.74 -0.81 -18.00
CA SER A 85 1.29 -0.92 -18.16
C SER A 85 0.59 -0.19 -17.01
N ILE A 86 -0.72 0.09 -17.17
CA ILE A 86 -1.47 0.81 -16.13
C ILE A 86 -1.48 0.05 -14.79
N VAL A 87 -1.55 -1.29 -14.84
CA VAL A 87 -1.52 -2.13 -13.63
C VAL A 87 -0.15 -2.09 -12.97
N GLU A 88 0.91 -2.25 -13.75
CA GLU A 88 2.28 -2.13 -13.24
C GLU A 88 2.54 -0.74 -12.65
N LEU A 89 2.04 0.31 -13.29
CA LEU A 89 2.20 1.69 -12.79
C LEU A 89 1.49 1.89 -11.45
N CYS A 90 0.22 1.45 -11.33
CA CYS A 90 -0.54 1.56 -10.08
C CYS A 90 0.13 0.82 -8.91
N THR A 91 0.86 -0.26 -9.19
CA THR A 91 1.62 -1.00 -8.18
C THR A 91 3.00 -0.40 -7.94
N ALA A 92 3.69 0.06 -8.99
CA ALA A 92 5.04 0.63 -8.91
C ALA A 92 5.11 1.91 -8.07
N VAL A 93 4.04 2.70 -8.04
CA VAL A 93 3.98 3.97 -7.31
C VAL A 93 3.73 3.83 -5.81
N LYS A 94 3.22 2.67 -5.37
CA LYS A 94 2.88 2.42 -3.95
C LYS A 94 4.00 2.80 -2.99
N PRO A 95 5.25 2.30 -3.14
CA PRO A 95 6.32 2.59 -2.18
C PRO A 95 6.77 4.05 -2.18
N PHE A 96 6.58 4.80 -3.25
CA PHE A 96 6.95 6.22 -3.28
C PHE A 96 5.95 7.05 -2.45
N MET A 97 4.66 6.77 -2.57
CA MET A 97 3.63 7.40 -1.73
C MET A 97 3.79 6.99 -0.27
N LEU A 98 4.07 5.70 0.00
CA LEU A 98 4.38 5.21 1.34
C LEU A 98 5.54 6.01 1.97
N LYS A 99 6.65 6.16 1.25
CA LYS A 99 7.81 6.92 1.70
C LYS A 99 7.43 8.38 2.02
N GLN A 100 6.73 9.05 1.10
CA GLN A 100 6.31 10.44 1.27
C GLN A 100 5.38 10.62 2.49
N LEU A 101 4.47 9.69 2.75
CA LEU A 101 3.57 9.74 3.90
C LEU A 101 4.32 9.47 5.21
N LEU A 102 5.26 8.52 5.25
CA LEU A 102 6.07 8.24 6.43
C LEU A 102 6.98 9.41 6.84
N GLU A 103 7.36 10.29 5.91
CA GLU A 103 8.19 11.47 6.17
C GLU A 103 7.40 12.63 6.82
N ARG A 104 6.08 12.52 6.95
CA ARG A 104 5.26 13.55 7.60
C ARG A 104 5.44 13.51 9.12
N GLU A 105 5.51 14.68 9.74
CA GLU A 105 5.65 14.81 11.20
C GLU A 105 4.43 14.27 11.98
N ASP A 106 3.24 14.30 11.35
CA ASP A 106 1.98 13.83 11.94
C ASP A 106 1.74 12.33 11.71
N CYS A 107 2.66 11.60 11.07
CA CYS A 107 2.48 10.21 10.69
C CYS A 107 3.03 9.24 11.73
N GLY A 108 2.17 8.43 12.35
CA GLY A 108 2.55 7.31 13.21
C GLY A 108 2.61 5.97 12.45
N ALA A 109 1.72 5.79 11.48
CA ALA A 109 1.70 4.62 10.59
C ALA A 109 1.00 4.94 9.27
N VAL A 110 1.35 4.18 8.24
CA VAL A 110 0.72 4.25 6.92
C VAL A 110 0.13 2.89 6.57
N ILE A 111 -1.10 2.89 6.07
CA ILE A 111 -1.79 1.69 5.57
C ILE A 111 -2.13 1.91 4.09
N TYR A 112 -1.74 0.97 3.25
CA TYR A 112 -2.22 0.88 1.88
C TYR A 112 -3.40 -0.08 1.81
N LEU A 113 -4.42 0.30 1.06
CA LEU A 113 -5.55 -0.56 0.69
C LEU A 113 -5.80 -0.45 -0.81
N ASP A 114 -6.00 -1.58 -1.48
CA ASP A 114 -6.40 -1.58 -2.89
C ASP A 114 -7.74 -0.83 -3.07
N PRO A 115 -7.94 -0.15 -4.21
CA PRO A 115 -9.08 0.74 -4.41
C PRO A 115 -10.45 0.04 -4.47
N ASP A 116 -10.47 -1.28 -4.54
CA ASP A 116 -11.69 -2.11 -4.57
C ASP A 116 -11.96 -2.84 -3.24
N ILE A 117 -11.27 -2.45 -2.19
CA ILE A 117 -11.55 -2.88 -0.82
C ILE A 117 -12.69 -2.04 -0.22
N ARG A 118 -13.50 -2.66 0.63
CA ARG A 118 -14.46 -2.01 1.52
C ARG A 118 -14.22 -2.48 2.96
N VAL A 119 -14.14 -1.53 3.89
CA VAL A 119 -14.02 -1.80 5.33
C VAL A 119 -15.42 -2.00 5.92
N PHE A 120 -15.61 -3.08 6.71
CA PHE A 120 -16.91 -3.43 7.29
C PHE A 120 -16.96 -3.26 8.82
N SER A 121 -15.84 -3.05 9.47
CA SER A 121 -15.72 -2.86 10.92
C SER A 121 -14.45 -2.09 11.28
N VAL A 122 -14.34 -1.69 12.53
CA VAL A 122 -13.11 -1.09 13.07
C VAL A 122 -11.95 -2.09 12.98
N LEU A 123 -10.81 -1.66 12.44
CA LEU A 123 -9.59 -2.46 12.23
C LEU A 123 -8.68 -2.40 13.48
N GLN A 124 -9.22 -2.74 14.65
CA GLN A 124 -8.51 -2.66 15.93
C GLN A 124 -7.28 -3.58 15.96
N GLU A 125 -7.38 -4.77 15.36
CA GLU A 125 -6.29 -5.73 15.30
C GLU A 125 -5.11 -5.19 14.48
N VAL A 126 -5.37 -4.47 13.40
CA VAL A 126 -4.35 -3.83 12.56
C VAL A 126 -3.63 -2.75 13.34
N THR A 127 -4.36 -1.87 14.03
CA THR A 127 -3.74 -0.79 14.83
C THR A 127 -2.92 -1.35 15.99
N THR A 128 -3.43 -2.38 16.66
CA THR A 128 -2.72 -3.08 17.72
C THR A 128 -1.44 -3.74 17.22
N ALA A 129 -1.48 -4.42 16.07
CA ALA A 129 -0.32 -5.05 15.47
C ALA A 129 0.72 -4.00 15.01
N LEU A 130 0.30 -2.87 14.42
CA LEU A 130 1.20 -1.77 14.04
C LEU A 130 1.88 -1.11 15.24
N SER A 131 1.30 -1.16 16.44
CA SER A 131 1.98 -0.68 17.64
C SER A 131 3.19 -1.54 18.05
N GLN A 132 3.23 -2.79 17.59
CA GLN A 132 4.24 -3.79 17.98
C GLN A 132 5.21 -4.13 16.84
N HIS A 133 4.75 -4.08 15.58
CA HIS A 133 5.49 -4.49 14.41
C HIS A 133 5.74 -3.31 13.46
N SER A 134 6.85 -3.38 12.72
CA SER A 134 7.24 -2.32 11.78
C SER A 134 6.52 -2.43 10.45
N VAL A 135 6.20 -3.66 10.00
CA VAL A 135 5.51 -3.96 8.74
C VAL A 135 4.49 -5.05 8.99
N LEU A 136 3.28 -4.88 8.44
CA LEU A 136 2.22 -5.88 8.42
C LEU A 136 1.93 -6.28 6.98
N LEU A 137 1.85 -7.57 6.74
CA LEU A 137 1.54 -8.17 5.45
C LEU A 137 0.39 -9.16 5.60
N THR A 138 -0.42 -9.33 4.54
CA THR A 138 -1.48 -10.33 4.49
C THR A 138 -1.04 -11.52 3.65
N PRO A 139 -0.88 -12.74 4.22
CA PRO A 139 -0.57 -13.90 3.42
C PRO A 139 -1.76 -14.33 2.56
N HIS A 140 -1.50 -14.90 1.38
CA HIS A 140 -2.57 -15.51 0.57
C HIS A 140 -3.20 -16.73 1.24
N GLN A 141 -2.41 -17.44 2.05
CA GLN A 141 -2.85 -18.64 2.76
C GLN A 141 -2.34 -18.65 4.20
N CYS A 142 -3.22 -19.02 5.14
CA CYS A 142 -2.90 -19.15 6.57
C CYS A 142 -2.75 -20.61 7.01
N SER A 143 -3.07 -21.57 6.13
CA SER A 143 -2.96 -23.01 6.38
C SER A 143 -2.71 -23.75 5.07
N PRO A 144 -2.01 -24.91 5.13
CA PRO A 144 -1.72 -25.71 3.94
C PRO A 144 -3.00 -26.30 3.36
N GLU A 145 -3.01 -26.51 2.04
CA GLU A 145 -4.08 -27.19 1.33
C GLU A 145 -4.12 -28.70 1.64
N THR A 146 -5.31 -29.26 1.69
CA THR A 146 -5.50 -30.68 2.05
C THR A 146 -5.75 -31.57 0.84
N THR A 147 -5.94 -30.98 -0.37
CA THR A 147 -6.22 -31.72 -1.60
C THR A 147 -5.17 -31.39 -2.66
N LEU A 148 -4.87 -32.35 -3.54
CA LEU A 148 -3.94 -32.11 -4.65
C LEU A 148 -4.41 -30.95 -5.55
N ALA A 149 -5.71 -30.85 -5.81
CA ALA A 149 -6.28 -29.75 -6.59
C ALA A 149 -6.07 -28.40 -5.90
N GLY A 150 -6.25 -28.31 -4.60
CA GLY A 150 -5.98 -27.11 -3.79
C GLY A 150 -4.49 -26.73 -3.83
N VAL A 151 -3.59 -27.70 -3.64
CA VAL A 151 -2.13 -27.48 -3.75
C VAL A 151 -1.76 -26.90 -5.11
N MET A 152 -2.24 -27.53 -6.19
CA MET A 152 -1.93 -27.08 -7.57
C MET A 152 -2.54 -25.69 -7.88
N SER A 153 -3.74 -25.41 -7.39
CA SER A 153 -4.43 -24.15 -7.64
C SER A 153 -3.90 -23.00 -6.80
N ASN A 154 -3.72 -23.20 -5.48
CA ASN A 154 -3.46 -22.12 -4.53
C ASN A 154 -1.99 -22.02 -4.13
N GLU A 155 -1.36 -23.15 -3.72
CA GLU A 155 0.03 -23.09 -3.28
C GLU A 155 0.98 -22.83 -4.45
N PHE A 156 0.78 -23.49 -5.60
CA PHE A 156 1.59 -23.20 -6.80
C PHE A 156 1.39 -21.77 -7.30
N THR A 157 0.19 -21.21 -7.16
CA THR A 157 -0.07 -19.81 -7.49
C THR A 157 0.69 -18.88 -6.56
N SER A 158 0.65 -19.15 -5.25
CA SER A 158 1.41 -18.38 -4.25
C SER A 158 2.93 -18.46 -4.49
N LEU A 159 3.46 -19.66 -4.80
CA LEU A 159 4.87 -19.82 -5.15
C LEU A 159 5.26 -19.09 -6.45
N ARG A 160 4.34 -18.99 -7.39
CA ARG A 160 4.57 -18.33 -8.68
C ARG A 160 4.52 -16.82 -8.59
N TYR A 161 3.50 -16.28 -7.92
CA TYR A 161 3.16 -14.85 -7.93
C TYR A 161 3.52 -14.10 -6.63
N GLY A 162 3.90 -14.80 -5.59
CA GLY A 162 4.22 -14.27 -4.26
C GLY A 162 3.28 -14.79 -3.17
N THR A 163 3.80 -14.91 -1.96
CA THR A 163 3.09 -15.48 -0.81
C THR A 163 2.18 -14.47 -0.10
N TYR A 164 2.37 -13.17 -0.36
CA TYR A 164 1.59 -12.10 0.27
C TYR A 164 0.70 -11.37 -0.74
N ASN A 165 -0.51 -11.03 -0.32
CA ASN A 165 -1.44 -10.19 -1.06
C ASN A 165 -1.17 -8.71 -0.77
N LEU A 166 -0.76 -7.94 -1.76
CA LEU A 166 -0.44 -6.53 -1.62
C LEU A 166 -1.65 -5.59 -1.82
N GLY A 167 -2.88 -6.13 -1.75
CA GLY A 167 -4.08 -5.32 -1.55
C GLY A 167 -4.12 -4.65 -0.18
N PHE A 168 -3.30 -5.14 0.77
CA PHE A 168 -3.08 -4.55 2.08
C PHE A 168 -1.59 -4.56 2.42
N ILE A 169 -1.09 -3.44 2.95
CA ILE A 169 0.16 -3.36 3.67
C ILE A 169 0.08 -2.27 4.73
N GLY A 170 0.54 -2.56 5.96
CA GLY A 170 0.68 -1.59 7.03
C GLY A 170 2.14 -1.37 7.39
N VAL A 171 2.56 -0.10 7.55
CA VAL A 171 3.94 0.24 7.90
C VAL A 171 3.95 1.31 8.98
N ARG A 172 4.61 1.01 10.11
CA ARG A 172 4.80 1.97 11.20
C ARG A 172 5.90 2.98 10.86
N SER A 173 5.70 4.24 11.23
CA SER A 173 6.72 5.29 11.16
C SER A 173 7.78 5.05 12.25
N CYS A 174 8.81 4.27 11.90
CA CYS A 174 9.94 3.92 12.74
C CYS A 174 11.16 3.65 11.85
N PRO A 175 12.39 3.58 12.37
CA PRO A 175 13.59 3.37 11.55
C PRO A 175 13.48 2.18 10.59
N SER A 176 12.97 1.02 11.04
CA SER A 176 12.78 -0.15 10.17
C SER A 176 11.69 0.07 9.11
N GLY A 177 10.60 0.78 9.45
CA GLY A 177 9.55 1.11 8.47
C GLY A 177 10.06 2.05 7.38
N HIS A 178 10.85 3.07 7.72
CA HIS A 178 11.50 3.96 6.75
C HIS A 178 12.52 3.21 5.89
N GLN A 179 13.33 2.33 6.49
CA GLN A 179 14.28 1.49 5.75
C GLN A 179 13.55 0.57 4.75
N PHE A 180 12.47 -0.05 5.19
CA PHE A 180 11.61 -0.87 4.32
C PHE A 180 11.06 -0.05 3.14
N ALA A 181 10.45 1.11 3.39
CA ALA A 181 9.87 1.95 2.35
C ALA A 181 10.91 2.40 1.32
N GLN A 182 12.11 2.78 1.77
CA GLN A 182 13.22 3.14 0.90
C GLN A 182 13.71 1.95 0.05
N TRP A 183 13.88 0.79 0.67
CA TRP A 183 14.27 -0.44 -0.03
C TRP A 183 13.23 -0.81 -1.10
N TRP A 184 11.95 -0.79 -0.75
CA TRP A 184 10.87 -1.15 -1.67
C TRP A 184 10.77 -0.16 -2.84
N ALA A 185 10.87 1.15 -2.60
CA ALA A 185 10.89 2.17 -3.65
C ALA A 185 12.04 1.95 -4.64
N GLN A 186 13.26 1.62 -4.16
CA GLN A 186 14.39 1.31 -5.02
C GLN A 186 14.16 0.07 -5.91
N ARG A 187 13.46 -0.96 -5.40
CA ARG A 187 13.12 -2.17 -6.16
C ARG A 187 12.03 -1.87 -7.17
N ALA A 188 10.96 -1.20 -6.77
CA ALA A 188 9.86 -0.81 -7.64
C ALA A 188 10.32 0.08 -8.79
N TYR A 189 11.22 1.04 -8.54
CA TYR A 189 11.75 1.91 -9.57
C TYR A 189 12.35 1.15 -10.76
N ARG A 190 13.04 0.04 -10.51
CA ARG A 190 13.80 -0.70 -11.53
C ARG A 190 13.11 -1.97 -12.03
N PHE A 191 12.30 -2.60 -11.18
CA PHE A 191 11.94 -4.01 -11.38
C PHE A 191 10.45 -4.29 -11.11
N ASN A 192 9.59 -3.28 -11.09
CA ASN A 192 8.15 -3.49 -10.92
C ASN A 192 7.50 -3.87 -12.25
N ARG A 193 7.59 -5.15 -12.61
CA ARG A 193 7.09 -5.70 -13.88
C ARG A 193 6.39 -7.02 -13.66
N ASP A 194 5.44 -7.33 -14.54
CA ASP A 194 4.90 -8.68 -14.67
C ASP A 194 5.83 -9.51 -15.55
N ASP A 195 6.84 -10.11 -14.94
CA ASP A 195 7.84 -10.95 -15.61
C ASP A 195 8.11 -12.21 -14.76
N VAL A 196 7.07 -13.05 -14.65
CA VAL A 196 7.09 -14.26 -13.83
C VAL A 196 8.21 -15.23 -14.27
N GLY A 197 8.57 -15.24 -15.56
CA GLY A 197 9.66 -16.06 -16.08
C GLY A 197 11.02 -15.73 -15.46
N ASN A 198 11.25 -14.49 -15.09
CA ASN A 198 12.44 -14.00 -14.40
C ASN A 198 12.23 -13.83 -12.87
N GLY A 199 11.13 -14.35 -12.32
CA GLY A 199 10.84 -14.33 -10.88
C GLY A 199 10.26 -12.99 -10.37
N LEU A 200 9.76 -12.14 -11.26
CA LEU A 200 9.13 -10.87 -10.90
C LEU A 200 7.62 -10.94 -11.10
N PHE A 201 6.88 -10.41 -10.16
CA PHE A 201 5.45 -10.16 -10.30
C PHE A 201 5.09 -8.87 -9.57
N THR A 202 5.10 -7.78 -10.31
CA THR A 202 4.84 -6.41 -9.85
C THR A 202 5.52 -6.09 -8.50
N ASP A 203 4.79 -5.52 -7.56
CA ASP A 203 5.23 -5.21 -6.21
C ASP A 203 5.22 -6.43 -5.26
N GLN A 204 4.42 -7.45 -5.57
CA GLN A 204 4.06 -8.55 -4.67
C GLN A 204 5.23 -9.52 -4.39
N ARG A 205 5.98 -9.96 -5.41
CA ARG A 205 7.10 -10.91 -5.23
C ARG A 205 8.22 -10.38 -4.33
N TRP A 206 8.39 -9.06 -4.26
CA TRP A 206 9.39 -8.45 -3.39
C TRP A 206 9.10 -8.69 -1.91
N MET A 207 7.82 -8.86 -1.54
CA MET A 207 7.42 -9.05 -0.15
C MET A 207 7.84 -10.40 0.43
N ASP A 208 8.11 -11.39 -0.42
CA ASP A 208 8.66 -12.69 0.03
C ASP A 208 10.04 -12.56 0.71
N LEU A 209 10.73 -11.43 0.50
CA LEU A 209 12.05 -11.13 1.09
C LEU A 209 11.97 -10.31 2.39
N VAL A 210 10.77 -9.87 2.79
CA VAL A 210 10.60 -8.95 3.95
C VAL A 210 10.69 -9.64 5.31
N PRO A 211 10.16 -10.88 5.52
CA PRO A 211 10.18 -11.53 6.82
C PRO A 211 11.57 -11.96 7.32
N GLY A 212 12.62 -11.58 6.67
CA GLY A 212 14.02 -11.82 7.09
C GLY A 212 14.64 -10.59 7.77
#